data_d480ecfc49b58b6f8778db4bab2a3519
#
_entry.id   d480ecfc49b58b6f8778db4bab2a3519
#
_cell.length_a   1.000
_cell.length_b   1.000
_cell.length_c   1.000
_cell.angle_alpha   90.00
_cell.angle_beta   90.00
_cell.angle_gamma   90.00
#
_symmetry.space_group_name_H-M   'P 1'
#
loop_
_entity.id
_entity.type
_entity.pdbx_description
1 polymer ?
#
loop_
_entity_poly.entity_id
_entity_poly.type
_entity_poly.pdbx_seq_one_letter_code
_entity_poly.pdbx_strand_id
1 'polypeptide(L)'
;MAGSPLAPAGRLENSSLWFEDGKTTLAVPSLGKDLGVGGWIFFGSDRLSNNFGDTSHRTESLPAYVKEIAVAPGAKTARFDGYIKIPLPGGKGDHIGTLTLSDSDGVVELISVRMGSKPPEDLRLAVLVDNLGAAEYVSRGLSLAINGVDGSVAEISPNGQPDWIFWDLPGLKDGSEITIRISSEKKVAAIGGLVFLSKEAAQPRSGETSGSLPGIDHKIGEFSKEGEYMKDYYVFREGETFHLFYNVGNAGKVQQWFEPGNEKAFGHATSKDLKNWDHHPRLLDAVPGTWEGMVVSAPSIIKYDGTYYMFYTGFDDRVPGKQTVGLATSKDLFDWKRHPGNPVYEAPEWAERRPDGWIDCRDSHVIRCGDEFLLFTMVTTKEGKGAIALASSKNLTEWKDLGPAVVTFKEPESPRVFEHAGSFYMFISSAHGKQLLRTTNPKTGPWEEIPFRWPAPGLWSGWEVVEQGERTIFSAFEWKNFGNLIRFWEVEWKDGVPTVVY
;
A
#
# COMPACT_ATOMS: atom_id res chain seq x y z
N MET A 1 39.32 -1.72 28.76
CA MET A 1 37.97 -1.21 29.02
C MET A 1 37.05 -2.01 28.15
N ALA A 2 36.15 -2.78 28.72
CA ALA A 2 35.11 -3.48 27.95
C ALA A 2 34.19 -2.39 27.38
N GLY A 3 34.13 -2.28 26.05
CA GLY A 3 33.19 -1.37 25.38
C GLY A 3 31.77 -1.74 25.78
N SER A 4 30.88 -0.74 25.81
CA SER A 4 29.46 -0.98 25.99
C SER A 4 28.97 -1.97 24.92
N PRO A 5 28.08 -2.90 25.28
CA PRO A 5 27.54 -3.87 24.28
C PRO A 5 26.91 -3.12 23.12
N LEU A 6 27.09 -3.65 21.93
CA LEU A 6 26.48 -3.10 20.70
C LEU A 6 24.96 -3.01 20.85
N ALA A 7 24.39 -1.82 20.76
CA ALA A 7 22.97 -1.58 20.89
C ALA A 7 22.36 -1.08 19.56
N PRO A 8 21.07 -1.35 19.30
CA PRO A 8 20.39 -0.76 18.16
C PRO A 8 20.46 0.75 18.18
N ALA A 9 20.81 1.37 17.05
CA ALA A 9 20.92 2.82 16.90
C ALA A 9 19.57 3.49 16.54
N GLY A 10 18.59 2.69 16.13
CA GLY A 10 17.26 3.17 15.79
C GLY A 10 16.41 2.08 15.15
N ARG A 11 15.13 2.40 14.99
CA ARG A 11 14.12 1.53 14.38
C ARG A 11 13.19 2.36 13.48
N LEU A 12 12.79 1.80 12.37
CA LEU A 12 11.68 2.29 11.53
C LEU A 12 10.63 1.20 11.43
N GLU A 13 9.44 1.50 11.90
CA GLU A 13 8.28 0.62 11.79
C GLU A 13 7.62 0.79 10.41
N ASN A 14 6.93 -0.26 9.95
CA ASN A 14 6.09 -0.23 8.77
C ASN A 14 6.81 -0.01 7.43
N SER A 15 7.93 -0.69 7.19
CA SER A 15 8.65 -0.68 5.91
C SER A 15 8.83 0.70 5.24
N SER A 16 8.93 1.74 6.03
CA SER A 16 8.98 3.14 5.56
C SER A 16 10.35 3.59 5.03
N LEU A 17 11.22 2.66 4.65
CA LEU A 17 12.46 2.97 3.97
C LEU A 17 12.21 3.18 2.48
N TRP A 18 12.56 4.36 2.00
CA TRP A 18 12.53 4.72 0.59
C TRP A 18 13.95 4.81 0.06
N PHE A 19 14.18 4.24 -1.12
CA PHE A 19 15.39 4.49 -1.88
C PHE A 19 15.07 5.55 -2.94
N GLU A 20 15.78 6.68 -2.94
CA GLU A 20 15.58 7.71 -3.94
C GLU A 20 16.05 7.26 -5.33
N ASP A 21 15.28 7.62 -6.36
CA ASP A 21 15.53 7.27 -7.75
C ASP A 21 16.93 7.63 -8.22
N GLY A 22 17.60 6.65 -8.81
CA GLY A 22 18.88 6.79 -9.50
C GLY A 22 20.07 7.07 -8.60
N LYS A 23 19.86 7.31 -7.30
CA LYS A 23 20.92 7.54 -6.30
C LYS A 23 20.74 6.53 -5.17
N THR A 24 21.79 5.82 -4.87
CA THR A 24 21.87 4.90 -3.73
C THR A 24 21.95 5.68 -2.41
N THR A 25 21.00 6.58 -2.17
CA THR A 25 20.94 7.43 -0.98
C THR A 25 19.72 7.06 -0.16
N LEU A 26 19.88 6.94 1.14
CA LEU A 26 18.81 6.72 2.09
C LEU A 26 18.83 7.87 3.09
N ALA A 27 17.82 8.72 3.05
CA ALA A 27 17.59 9.68 4.11
C ALA A 27 16.68 9.04 5.17
N VAL A 28 17.17 8.93 6.40
CA VAL A 28 16.40 8.47 7.55
C VAL A 28 16.28 9.65 8.53
N PRO A 29 15.25 10.50 8.39
CA PRO A 29 15.12 11.74 9.17
C PRO A 29 15.09 11.48 10.68
N SER A 30 14.50 10.37 11.11
CA SER A 30 14.41 9.99 12.52
C SER A 30 15.76 9.66 13.17
N LEU A 31 16.80 9.43 12.39
CA LEU A 31 18.14 9.11 12.87
C LEU A 31 19.10 10.30 12.76
N GLY A 32 18.65 11.45 12.25
CA GLY A 32 19.39 12.71 12.22
C GLY A 32 20.66 12.72 11.37
N LYS A 33 20.80 11.79 10.42
CA LYS A 33 21.97 11.65 9.56
C LYS A 33 21.54 11.25 8.16
N ASP A 34 21.99 11.99 7.18
CA ASP A 34 21.91 11.58 5.77
C ASP A 34 22.99 10.52 5.52
N LEU A 35 22.56 9.30 5.25
CA LEU A 35 23.45 8.19 4.95
C LEU A 35 23.16 7.67 3.54
N GLY A 36 24.22 7.48 2.77
CA GLY A 36 24.11 6.84 1.46
C GLY A 36 24.13 5.33 1.58
N VAL A 37 23.53 4.68 0.61
CA VAL A 37 23.56 3.22 0.47
C VAL A 37 24.87 2.80 -0.19
N GLY A 38 25.78 2.20 0.58
CA GLY A 38 27.03 1.63 0.08
C GLY A 38 26.83 0.27 -0.60
N GLY A 39 25.81 -0.46 -0.22
CA GLY A 39 25.44 -1.75 -0.80
C GLY A 39 24.29 -2.43 -0.06
N TRP A 40 23.84 -3.55 -0.60
CA TRP A 40 22.67 -4.26 -0.07
C TRP A 40 22.60 -5.72 -0.52
N ILE A 41 21.82 -6.52 0.20
CA ILE A 41 21.39 -7.86 -0.18
C ILE A 41 19.94 -8.07 0.30
N PHE A 42 19.10 -8.62 -0.57
CA PHE A 42 17.76 -9.05 -0.27
C PHE A 42 17.58 -10.52 -0.66
N PHE A 43 16.85 -11.26 0.16
CA PHE A 43 16.63 -12.70 0.01
C PHE A 43 15.26 -12.99 -0.58
N GLY A 44 15.19 -13.98 -1.52
CA GLY A 44 14.00 -14.35 -2.26
C GLY A 44 13.99 -13.78 -3.67
N SER A 45 12.92 -14.01 -4.40
CA SER A 45 12.85 -13.63 -5.79
C SER A 45 12.24 -12.24 -6.02
N ASP A 46 12.53 -11.70 -7.20
CA ASP A 46 11.70 -10.67 -7.79
C ASP A 46 10.32 -11.24 -8.18
N ARG A 47 9.41 -10.39 -8.66
CA ARG A 47 8.00 -10.71 -8.96
C ARG A 47 7.76 -11.90 -9.87
N LEU A 48 8.74 -12.34 -10.63
CA LEU A 48 8.56 -13.19 -11.80
C LEU A 48 8.85 -14.66 -11.54
N SER A 49 9.59 -15.00 -10.48
CA SER A 49 9.90 -16.39 -10.19
C SER A 49 9.17 -16.91 -8.96
N ASN A 50 8.36 -17.95 -9.14
CA ASN A 50 7.78 -18.72 -8.04
C ASN A 50 8.80 -19.71 -7.41
N ASN A 51 10.08 -19.50 -7.62
CA ASN A 51 11.13 -20.39 -7.15
C ASN A 51 11.60 -19.97 -5.77
N PHE A 52 10.85 -20.39 -4.75
CA PHE A 52 11.24 -20.29 -3.35
C PHE A 52 11.88 -21.60 -2.90
N GLY A 53 12.78 -21.52 -1.93
CA GLY A 53 13.38 -22.69 -1.31
C GLY A 53 14.90 -22.78 -1.41
N ASP A 54 15.52 -22.10 -2.39
CA ASP A 54 16.97 -22.02 -2.52
C ASP A 54 17.51 -20.66 -2.06
N THR A 55 18.56 -20.65 -1.27
CA THR A 55 19.24 -19.42 -0.79
C THR A 55 20.05 -18.72 -1.89
N SER A 56 20.20 -19.35 -3.06
CA SER A 56 20.74 -18.70 -4.26
C SER A 56 19.79 -17.65 -4.85
N HIS A 57 18.49 -17.72 -4.54
CA HIS A 57 17.52 -16.70 -4.91
C HIS A 57 17.70 -15.48 -4.02
N ARG A 58 18.61 -14.61 -4.42
CA ARG A 58 18.89 -13.33 -3.78
C ARG A 58 19.27 -12.29 -4.80
N THR A 59 18.94 -11.04 -4.49
CA THR A 59 19.37 -9.89 -5.27
C THR A 59 20.32 -9.07 -4.43
N GLU A 60 21.51 -8.77 -4.95
CA GLU A 60 22.54 -8.09 -4.18
C GLU A 60 23.37 -7.11 -5.02
N SER A 61 23.88 -6.09 -4.35
CA SER A 61 24.92 -5.19 -4.78
C SER A 61 25.81 -4.93 -3.58
N LEU A 62 26.78 -5.82 -3.35
CA LEU A 62 27.62 -5.73 -2.16
C LEU A 62 28.72 -4.68 -2.33
N PRO A 63 29.01 -3.91 -1.28
CA PRO A 63 30.12 -2.97 -1.31
C PRO A 63 31.47 -3.71 -1.25
N ALA A 64 32.52 -3.10 -1.78
CA ALA A 64 33.85 -3.72 -1.85
C ALA A 64 34.43 -4.12 -0.47
N TYR A 65 33.96 -3.49 0.61
CA TYR A 65 34.36 -3.80 1.98
C TYR A 65 33.57 -4.97 2.61
N VAL A 66 32.62 -5.57 1.89
CA VAL A 66 31.96 -6.83 2.30
C VAL A 66 32.60 -7.96 1.51
N LYS A 67 33.26 -8.87 2.19
CA LYS A 67 33.97 -10.00 1.55
C LYS A 67 33.07 -11.18 1.29
N GLU A 68 32.17 -11.48 2.23
CA GLU A 68 31.33 -12.67 2.17
C GLU A 68 30.07 -12.49 3.03
N ILE A 69 28.96 -13.03 2.55
CA ILE A 69 27.73 -13.20 3.31
C ILE A 69 27.35 -14.67 3.27
N ALA A 70 27.30 -15.30 4.43
CA ALA A 70 26.87 -16.68 4.60
C ALA A 70 25.52 -16.72 5.32
N VAL A 71 24.70 -17.71 5.00
CA VAL A 71 23.40 -17.97 5.64
C VAL A 71 23.44 -19.29 6.39
N ALA A 72 22.61 -19.42 7.41
CA ALA A 72 22.56 -20.64 8.22
C ALA A 72 22.27 -21.89 7.38
N PRO A 73 22.90 -23.02 7.71
CA PRO A 73 22.55 -24.29 7.09
C PRO A 73 21.07 -24.61 7.25
N GLY A 74 20.41 -25.00 6.17
CA GLY A 74 18.97 -25.28 6.18
C GLY A 74 18.05 -24.06 6.01
N ALA A 75 18.61 -22.84 5.98
CA ALA A 75 17.83 -21.66 5.64
C ALA A 75 17.30 -21.74 4.19
N LYS A 76 16.11 -21.21 4.00
CA LYS A 76 15.41 -21.19 2.70
C LYS A 76 14.86 -19.81 2.42
N THR A 77 14.71 -19.48 1.15
CA THR A 77 13.96 -18.29 0.78
C THR A 77 12.48 -18.59 0.71
N ALA A 78 11.68 -17.64 1.18
CA ALA A 78 10.23 -17.70 1.13
C ALA A 78 9.69 -16.37 0.60
N ARG A 79 8.43 -16.35 0.20
CA ARG A 79 7.73 -15.12 -0.14
C ARG A 79 7.25 -14.45 1.13
N PHE A 80 7.31 -13.11 1.20
CA PHE A 80 6.58 -12.37 2.23
C PHE A 80 5.08 -12.69 2.17
N ASP A 81 4.50 -13.02 3.30
CA ASP A 81 3.06 -13.27 3.44
C ASP A 81 2.28 -11.96 3.55
N GLY A 82 2.34 -11.15 2.57
CA GLY A 82 1.66 -9.86 2.54
C GLY A 82 2.38 -8.94 1.61
N TYR A 83 1.98 -8.82 0.46
CA TYR A 83 2.29 -7.91 -0.67
C TYR A 83 3.19 -6.69 -0.40
N ILE A 84 4.10 -6.78 0.58
CA ILE A 84 5.07 -5.73 0.86
C ILE A 84 6.15 -5.84 -0.19
N LYS A 85 6.20 -4.82 -1.02
CA LYS A 85 7.21 -4.61 -2.01
C LYS A 85 8.24 -3.67 -1.44
N ILE A 86 9.47 -4.12 -1.38
CA ILE A 86 10.59 -3.27 -0.99
C ILE A 86 11.26 -2.83 -2.27
N PRO A 87 11.20 -1.53 -2.63
CA PRO A 87 11.90 -1.05 -3.80
C PRO A 87 13.40 -1.30 -3.65
N LEU A 88 14.01 -1.88 -4.67
CA LEU A 88 15.45 -2.12 -4.69
C LEU A 88 16.21 -0.81 -4.97
N PRO A 89 17.37 -0.61 -4.35
CA PRO A 89 18.22 0.52 -4.64
C PRO A 89 18.57 0.62 -6.13
N GLY A 90 18.49 1.83 -6.69
CA GLY A 90 18.79 2.08 -8.10
C GLY A 90 17.68 1.72 -9.08
N GLY A 91 16.41 1.62 -8.62
CA GLY A 91 15.24 1.46 -9.50
C GLY A 91 15.16 0.11 -10.23
N LYS A 92 15.81 -0.92 -9.71
CA LYS A 92 15.87 -2.25 -10.34
C LYS A 92 14.67 -3.15 -10.05
N GLY A 93 13.55 -2.60 -9.56
CA GLY A 93 12.34 -3.32 -9.25
C GLY A 93 12.07 -3.45 -7.74
N ASP A 94 11.07 -4.23 -7.38
CA ASP A 94 10.65 -4.46 -6.01
C ASP A 94 11.05 -5.85 -5.55
N HIS A 95 11.43 -5.96 -4.29
CA HIS A 95 11.73 -7.22 -3.64
C HIS A 95 10.53 -7.71 -2.81
N ILE A 96 10.23 -9.01 -2.87
CA ILE A 96 9.07 -9.61 -2.21
C ILE A 96 9.40 -10.89 -1.43
N GLY A 97 10.64 -11.11 -1.07
CA GLY A 97 11.08 -12.34 -0.41
C GLY A 97 11.70 -12.14 0.96
N THR A 98 11.88 -13.22 1.66
CA THR A 98 12.54 -13.31 2.96
C THR A 98 13.38 -14.58 3.05
N LEU A 99 14.43 -14.55 3.87
CA LEU A 99 15.20 -15.70 4.28
C LEU A 99 14.56 -16.27 5.56
N THR A 100 14.21 -17.55 5.54
CA THR A 100 13.58 -18.23 6.68
C THR A 100 14.42 -19.42 7.13
N LEU A 101 14.37 -19.73 8.42
CA LEU A 101 14.86 -20.97 9.00
C LEU A 101 13.75 -21.62 9.81
N SER A 102 13.27 -22.77 9.35
CA SER A 102 12.25 -23.57 10.03
C SER A 102 12.84 -24.35 11.20
N ASP A 103 11.98 -24.72 12.16
CA ASP A 103 12.34 -25.47 13.37
C ASP A 103 13.39 -24.80 14.28
N SER A 104 13.45 -23.47 14.22
CA SER A 104 14.34 -22.64 15.02
C SER A 104 13.65 -22.20 16.31
N ASP A 105 13.70 -23.01 17.37
CA ASP A 105 13.28 -22.58 18.70
C ASP A 105 14.42 -21.79 19.38
N GLY A 106 14.10 -20.61 19.91
CA GLY A 106 15.05 -19.75 20.61
C GLY A 106 15.84 -18.81 19.70
N VAL A 107 17.08 -18.56 20.05
CA VAL A 107 17.98 -17.65 19.31
C VAL A 107 18.77 -18.44 18.28
N VAL A 108 18.69 -18.04 17.04
CA VAL A 108 19.42 -18.64 15.92
C VAL A 108 20.32 -17.63 15.21
N GLU A 109 21.49 -18.07 14.80
CA GLU A 109 22.37 -17.32 13.90
C GLU A 109 21.91 -17.53 12.48
N LEU A 110 21.31 -16.52 11.88
CA LEU A 110 20.70 -16.66 10.55
C LEU A 110 21.62 -16.21 9.42
N ILE A 111 22.39 -15.15 9.65
CA ILE A 111 23.28 -14.57 8.64
C ILE A 111 24.62 -14.22 9.30
N SER A 112 25.72 -14.50 8.61
CA SER A 112 27.04 -13.99 8.96
C SER A 112 27.60 -13.14 7.82
N VAL A 113 28.20 -12.00 8.16
CA VAL A 113 28.84 -11.07 7.23
C VAL A 113 30.29 -10.94 7.60
N ARG A 114 31.18 -11.32 6.68
CA ARG A 114 32.64 -11.12 6.85
C ARG A 114 33.06 -9.85 6.12
N MET A 115 33.71 -8.97 6.87
CA MET A 115 34.24 -7.73 6.33
C MET A 115 35.53 -7.97 5.54
N GLY A 116 35.69 -7.20 4.47
CA GLY A 116 36.93 -7.07 3.71
C GLY A 116 37.71 -5.82 4.08
N SER A 117 38.55 -5.38 3.16
CA SER A 117 39.41 -4.22 3.40
C SER A 117 38.67 -2.90 3.47
N LYS A 118 39.04 -2.08 4.45
CA LYS A 118 38.60 -0.68 4.58
C LYS A 118 37.08 -0.47 4.71
N PRO A 119 36.40 -1.11 5.69
CA PRO A 119 35.01 -0.73 5.99
C PRO A 119 34.97 0.74 6.47
N PRO A 120 33.91 1.51 6.13
CA PRO A 120 33.75 2.88 6.60
C PRO A 120 33.72 2.96 8.13
N GLU A 121 34.32 4.02 8.69
CA GLU A 121 34.31 4.24 10.14
C GLU A 121 32.91 4.52 10.70
N ASP A 122 32.03 5.09 9.86
CA ASP A 122 30.65 5.42 10.17
C ASP A 122 29.63 4.40 9.61
N LEU A 123 30.09 3.16 9.36
CA LEU A 123 29.25 2.13 8.82
C LEU A 123 28.03 1.88 9.72
N ARG A 124 26.87 1.89 9.10
CA ARG A 124 25.59 1.49 9.70
C ARG A 124 25.00 0.31 8.92
N LEU A 125 24.52 -0.68 9.62
CA LEU A 125 23.80 -1.81 9.05
C LEU A 125 22.31 -1.65 9.35
N ALA A 126 21.47 -1.67 8.30
CA ALA A 126 20.05 -1.80 8.40
C ALA A 126 19.64 -3.24 8.11
N VAL A 127 18.87 -3.85 9.00
CA VAL A 127 18.33 -5.20 8.86
C VAL A 127 16.83 -5.12 8.71
N LEU A 128 16.31 -5.68 7.64
CA LEU A 128 14.88 -5.83 7.41
C LEU A 128 14.39 -7.11 8.06
N VAL A 129 13.51 -6.98 9.04
CA VAL A 129 12.90 -8.11 9.74
C VAL A 129 11.48 -8.28 9.23
N ASP A 130 11.16 -9.51 8.83
CA ASP A 130 9.80 -9.90 8.49
C ASP A 130 9.03 -10.23 9.76
N ASN A 131 7.95 -9.50 9.99
CA ASN A 131 7.05 -9.71 11.12
C ASN A 131 5.58 -9.72 10.67
N LEU A 132 5.35 -10.28 9.50
CA LEU A 132 4.02 -10.37 8.91
C LEU A 132 3.17 -11.35 9.71
N GLY A 133 2.10 -10.86 10.25
CA GLY A 133 1.19 -11.46 11.22
C GLY A 133 0.51 -12.79 10.90
N ALA A 134 1.10 -13.63 10.08
CA ALA A 134 0.73 -15.04 10.07
C ALA A 134 1.15 -15.64 11.41
N ALA A 135 0.22 -16.27 12.11
CA ALA A 135 0.41 -16.86 13.44
C ALA A 135 1.57 -17.89 13.54
N GLU A 136 2.28 -18.12 12.45
CA GLU A 136 3.34 -19.10 12.30
C GLU A 136 4.75 -18.48 12.23
N TYR A 137 4.87 -17.15 11.98
CA TYR A 137 6.15 -16.45 11.79
C TYR A 137 6.27 -15.31 12.80
N VAL A 138 6.72 -15.58 13.99
CA VAL A 138 6.88 -14.53 15.01
C VAL A 138 8.34 -14.41 15.43
N SER A 139 9.07 -13.53 14.76
CA SER A 139 10.35 -13.05 15.24
C SER A 139 10.13 -12.12 16.43
N ARG A 140 10.82 -12.37 17.56
CA ARG A 140 10.65 -11.62 18.81
C ARG A 140 11.82 -10.71 19.14
N GLY A 141 12.98 -11.02 18.66
CA GLY A 141 14.16 -10.22 18.93
C GLY A 141 15.21 -10.38 17.84
N LEU A 142 15.93 -9.31 17.58
CA LEU A 142 17.05 -9.25 16.65
C LEU A 142 18.27 -8.72 17.40
N SER A 143 19.40 -9.39 17.26
CA SER A 143 20.66 -8.93 17.82
C SER A 143 21.81 -9.15 16.84
N LEU A 144 22.87 -8.35 16.99
CA LEU A 144 24.11 -8.52 16.26
C LEU A 144 25.23 -8.89 17.24
N ALA A 145 26.10 -9.81 16.81
CA ALA A 145 27.39 -10.03 17.44
C ALA A 145 28.50 -9.57 16.50
N ILE A 146 29.55 -8.97 17.03
CA ILE A 146 30.78 -8.63 16.30
C ILE A 146 31.92 -9.44 16.87
N ASN A 147 32.57 -10.25 16.01
CA ASN A 147 33.67 -11.15 16.37
C ASN A 147 33.31 -12.04 17.60
N GLY A 148 32.08 -12.50 17.67
CA GLY A 148 31.58 -13.35 18.75
C GLY A 148 31.16 -12.60 20.01
N VAL A 149 31.28 -11.27 20.07
CA VAL A 149 30.81 -10.45 21.18
C VAL A 149 29.38 -10.00 20.94
N ASP A 150 28.47 -10.46 21.80
CA ASP A 150 27.05 -10.20 21.67
C ASP A 150 26.70 -8.75 21.96
N GLY A 151 25.84 -8.18 21.13
CA GLY A 151 25.12 -6.92 21.36
C GLY A 151 23.82 -7.11 22.12
N SER A 152 23.15 -6.00 22.45
CA SER A 152 21.80 -6.03 23.01
C SER A 152 20.75 -6.47 21.98
N VAL A 153 19.69 -7.08 22.50
CA VAL A 153 18.55 -7.51 21.67
C VAL A 153 17.62 -6.34 21.38
N ALA A 154 17.27 -6.15 20.13
CA ALA A 154 16.15 -5.31 19.73
C ALA A 154 14.87 -6.15 19.76
N GLU A 155 13.89 -5.75 20.54
CA GLU A 155 12.57 -6.38 20.53
C GLU A 155 11.86 -6.08 19.21
N ILE A 156 11.22 -7.09 18.62
CA ILE A 156 10.42 -6.97 17.41
C ILE A 156 8.95 -6.99 17.81
N SER A 157 8.21 -5.92 17.47
CA SER A 157 6.78 -5.85 17.76
C SER A 157 5.99 -6.65 16.73
N PRO A 158 5.02 -7.47 17.15
CA PRO A 158 4.16 -8.22 16.26
C PRO A 158 3.07 -7.29 15.67
N ASN A 159 3.46 -6.39 14.76
CA ASN A 159 2.58 -5.39 14.17
C ASN A 159 2.09 -5.78 12.76
N GLY A 160 2.47 -6.96 12.26
CA GLY A 160 2.09 -7.44 10.93
C GLY A 160 2.78 -6.71 9.76
N GLN A 161 3.83 -5.92 10.04
CA GLN A 161 4.57 -5.14 9.06
C GLN A 161 6.06 -5.43 9.20
N PRO A 162 6.85 -5.41 8.11
CA PRO A 162 8.29 -5.53 8.21
C PRO A 162 8.87 -4.28 8.87
N ASP A 163 9.84 -4.50 9.74
CA ASP A 163 10.54 -3.45 10.45
C ASP A 163 12.00 -3.36 9.98
N TRP A 164 12.51 -2.16 9.91
CA TRP A 164 13.93 -1.91 9.76
C TRP A 164 14.56 -1.59 11.10
N ILE A 165 15.63 -2.31 11.44
CA ILE A 165 16.40 -2.09 12.65
C ILE A 165 17.83 -1.74 12.27
N PHE A 166 18.39 -0.73 12.92
CA PHE A 166 19.67 -0.13 12.55
C PHE A 166 20.70 -0.32 13.64
N TRP A 167 21.96 -0.60 13.25
CA TRP A 167 23.11 -0.63 14.12
C TRP A 167 24.24 0.22 13.58
N ASP A 168 24.82 1.09 14.41
CA ASP A 168 26.11 1.72 14.14
C ASP A 168 27.20 0.68 14.40
N LEU A 169 28.11 0.51 13.46
CA LEU A 169 29.15 -0.51 13.47
C LEU A 169 30.56 0.14 13.46
N PRO A 170 30.94 0.86 14.50
CA PRO A 170 32.24 1.53 14.53
C PRO A 170 33.37 0.53 14.72
N GLY A 171 34.54 0.85 14.11
CA GLY A 171 35.78 0.14 14.38
C GLY A 171 35.92 -1.24 13.74
N LEU A 172 35.08 -1.55 12.74
CA LEU A 172 35.23 -2.77 11.93
C LEU A 172 36.55 -2.74 11.16
N LYS A 173 37.14 -3.91 10.97
CA LYS A 173 38.43 -4.11 10.25
C LYS A 173 38.28 -5.24 9.24
N ASP A 174 39.29 -5.38 8.39
CA ASP A 174 39.43 -6.55 7.52
C ASP A 174 39.38 -7.84 8.36
N GLY A 175 38.52 -8.77 7.96
CA GLY A 175 38.26 -10.02 8.65
C GLY A 175 37.30 -9.93 9.84
N SER A 176 36.78 -8.74 10.22
CA SER A 176 35.70 -8.66 11.20
C SER A 176 34.48 -9.43 10.73
N GLU A 177 33.85 -10.13 11.70
CA GLU A 177 32.64 -10.92 11.41
C GLU A 177 31.46 -10.32 12.20
N ILE A 178 30.35 -10.09 11.47
CA ILE A 178 29.07 -9.65 12.01
C ILE A 178 28.12 -10.83 11.91
N THR A 179 27.63 -11.31 13.05
CA THR A 179 26.62 -12.39 13.11
C THR A 179 25.27 -11.78 13.45
N ILE A 180 24.26 -12.04 12.62
CA ILE A 180 22.89 -11.59 12.80
C ILE A 180 22.09 -12.74 13.40
N ARG A 181 21.54 -12.50 14.59
CA ARG A 181 20.80 -13.48 15.37
C ARG A 181 19.36 -13.02 15.53
N ILE A 182 18.45 -13.95 15.34
CA ILE A 182 17.02 -13.72 15.52
C ILE A 182 16.46 -14.71 16.53
N SER A 183 15.56 -14.25 17.39
CA SER A 183 14.80 -15.10 18.29
C SER A 183 13.38 -15.26 17.77
N SER A 184 12.87 -16.49 17.83
CA SER A 184 11.53 -16.85 17.37
C SER A 184 10.81 -17.68 18.43
N GLU A 185 9.50 -17.44 18.60
CA GLU A 185 8.65 -18.21 19.52
C GLU A 185 7.89 -19.36 18.83
N LYS A 186 7.81 -19.36 17.51
CA LYS A 186 7.01 -20.34 16.75
C LYS A 186 7.79 -21.03 15.64
N LYS A 187 9.05 -21.31 15.90
CA LYS A 187 9.87 -22.17 15.02
C LYS A 187 10.26 -21.59 13.65
N VAL A 188 10.04 -20.31 13.38
CA VAL A 188 10.51 -19.70 12.12
C VAL A 188 11.14 -18.34 12.38
N ALA A 189 12.43 -18.22 12.05
CA ALA A 189 13.15 -16.95 12.00
C ALA A 189 13.10 -16.40 10.57
N ALA A 190 12.89 -15.10 10.39
CA ALA A 190 12.77 -14.50 9.07
C ALA A 190 13.45 -13.12 8.97
N ILE A 191 14.30 -12.95 7.95
CA ILE A 191 14.99 -11.70 7.59
C ILE A 191 14.81 -11.43 6.10
N GLY A 192 14.32 -10.25 5.73
CA GLY A 192 14.11 -9.85 4.35
C GLY A 192 15.38 -9.41 3.63
N GLY A 193 16.27 -8.70 4.33
CA GLY A 193 17.51 -8.21 3.73
C GLY A 193 18.37 -7.37 4.64
N LEU A 194 19.52 -6.96 4.11
CA LEU A 194 20.52 -6.12 4.76
C LEU A 194 20.84 -4.93 3.83
N VAL A 195 21.03 -3.76 4.42
CA VAL A 195 21.52 -2.58 3.71
C VAL A 195 22.69 -1.96 4.46
N PHE A 196 23.78 -1.72 3.76
CA PHE A 196 25.01 -1.12 4.30
C PHE A 196 24.98 0.39 3.99
N LEU A 197 25.02 1.20 5.02
CA LEU A 197 24.86 2.65 4.97
C LEU A 197 26.12 3.34 5.47
N SER A 198 26.53 4.43 4.80
CA SER A 198 27.67 5.23 5.22
C SER A 198 27.55 6.64 4.66
N LYS A 199 28.13 7.64 5.34
CA LYS A 199 28.21 9.01 4.82
C LYS A 199 29.10 9.13 3.59
N GLU A 200 30.13 8.31 3.49
CA GLU A 200 31.00 8.28 2.32
C GLU A 200 30.24 7.89 1.06
N ALA A 201 29.27 7.00 1.18
CA ALA A 201 28.40 6.59 0.08
C ALA A 201 27.37 7.67 -0.31
N ALA A 202 27.09 8.61 0.60
CA ALA A 202 26.19 9.74 0.41
C ALA A 202 26.83 10.94 -0.32
N GLN A 203 28.13 10.91 -0.60
CA GLN A 203 28.82 11.99 -1.31
C GLN A 203 28.31 12.05 -2.78
N PRO A 204 27.62 13.10 -3.20
CA PRO A 204 27.24 13.25 -4.60
C PRO A 204 28.49 13.43 -5.45
N ARG A 205 28.56 12.76 -6.59
CA ARG A 205 29.54 13.11 -7.61
C ARG A 205 29.33 14.57 -7.96
N SER A 206 30.39 15.37 -7.78
CA SER A 206 30.39 16.82 -7.98
C SER A 206 29.65 17.23 -9.26
N GLY A 207 28.56 17.97 -9.13
CA GLY A 207 27.85 18.57 -10.26
C GLY A 207 26.35 18.70 -10.18
N GLU A 208 25.67 18.17 -9.15
CA GLU A 208 24.21 18.32 -9.04
C GLU A 208 23.79 18.97 -7.72
N THR A 209 23.04 20.06 -7.84
CA THR A 209 22.41 20.79 -6.75
C THR A 209 21.43 19.93 -5.98
N SER A 210 21.53 19.98 -4.66
CA SER A 210 20.67 19.30 -3.70
C SER A 210 19.18 19.52 -3.99
N GLY A 211 18.49 18.46 -4.38
CA GLY A 211 17.05 18.38 -4.28
C GLY A 211 16.64 18.15 -2.82
N SER A 212 15.57 18.77 -2.42
CA SER A 212 15.01 18.80 -1.07
C SER A 212 14.90 17.45 -0.39
N LEU A 213 15.11 17.45 0.93
CA LEU A 213 15.07 16.33 1.86
C LEU A 213 13.75 15.55 1.83
N PRO A 214 13.78 14.20 1.88
CA PRO A 214 12.58 13.40 2.09
C PRO A 214 12.15 13.49 3.56
N GLY A 215 10.93 13.87 3.77
CA GLY A 215 10.31 14.04 5.08
C GLY A 215 9.33 15.21 5.11
N ILE A 216 9.33 16.04 4.08
CA ILE A 216 8.30 17.04 3.89
C ILE A 216 7.18 16.35 3.11
N ASP A 217 6.05 16.19 3.77
CA ASP A 217 4.79 15.80 3.14
C ASP A 217 4.37 16.95 2.20
N HIS A 218 4.65 16.80 0.92
CA HIS A 218 4.33 17.79 -0.12
C HIS A 218 2.84 17.83 -0.47
N LYS A 219 2.00 17.57 0.53
CA LYS A 219 0.55 17.69 0.39
C LYS A 219 0.17 19.12 -0.01
N ILE A 220 -0.72 19.21 -0.96
CA ILE A 220 -1.33 20.48 -1.34
C ILE A 220 -2.57 20.79 -0.50
N GLY A 221 -3.09 19.80 0.22
CA GLY A 221 -4.25 19.92 1.08
C GLY A 221 -4.52 18.64 1.87
N GLU A 222 -5.44 18.74 2.83
CA GLU A 222 -5.90 17.59 3.61
C GLU A 222 -7.34 17.79 4.08
N PHE A 223 -8.00 16.69 4.43
CA PHE A 223 -9.31 16.65 5.03
C PHE A 223 -9.29 15.75 6.25
N SER A 224 -9.86 16.23 7.36
CA SER A 224 -10.11 15.45 8.56
C SER A 224 -11.36 15.97 9.27
N LYS A 225 -12.01 15.14 10.08
CA LYS A 225 -13.14 15.54 10.90
C LYS A 225 -13.03 14.91 12.27
N GLU A 226 -13.02 15.75 13.31
CA GLU A 226 -12.91 15.28 14.68
C GLU A 226 -14.07 14.35 15.05
N GLY A 227 -13.75 13.24 15.74
CA GLY A 227 -14.73 12.27 16.19
C GLY A 227 -15.22 11.28 15.14
N GLU A 228 -14.83 11.44 13.88
CA GLU A 228 -15.22 10.54 12.78
C GLU A 228 -13.99 9.88 12.14
N TYR A 229 -14.11 8.63 11.69
CA TYR A 229 -13.25 8.11 10.65
C TYR A 229 -13.90 8.29 9.27
N MET A 230 -13.08 8.36 8.25
CA MET A 230 -13.50 8.41 6.86
C MET A 230 -12.62 7.46 6.04
N LYS A 231 -13.24 6.62 5.26
CA LYS A 231 -12.56 5.75 4.29
C LYS A 231 -13.42 5.63 3.04
N ASP A 232 -12.92 4.95 2.00
CA ASP A 232 -13.66 4.66 0.79
C ASP A 232 -14.45 5.89 0.33
N TYR A 233 -13.72 6.93 0.00
CA TYR A 233 -14.26 8.23 -0.36
C TYR A 233 -14.20 8.46 -1.86
N TYR A 234 -14.84 9.50 -2.31
CA TYR A 234 -14.79 9.98 -3.69
C TYR A 234 -14.67 11.50 -3.72
N VAL A 235 -13.78 12.00 -4.57
CA VAL A 235 -13.65 13.45 -4.81
C VAL A 235 -14.20 13.77 -6.20
N PHE A 236 -15.26 14.58 -6.24
CA PHE A 236 -15.86 15.05 -7.48
C PHE A 236 -15.65 16.57 -7.61
N ARG A 237 -15.18 17.00 -8.77
CA ARG A 237 -15.00 18.43 -9.04
C ARG A 237 -16.11 18.96 -9.94
N GLU A 238 -16.83 19.98 -9.48
CA GLU A 238 -17.82 20.73 -10.28
C GLU A 238 -17.43 22.21 -10.32
N GLY A 239 -17.06 22.68 -11.52
CA GLY A 239 -16.52 24.02 -11.67
C GLY A 239 -15.25 24.23 -10.87
N GLU A 240 -15.27 25.15 -9.91
CA GLU A 240 -14.16 25.42 -8.98
C GLU A 240 -14.29 24.73 -7.62
N THR A 241 -15.37 23.95 -7.41
CA THR A 241 -15.68 23.34 -6.13
C THR A 241 -15.35 21.85 -6.16
N PHE A 242 -14.59 21.40 -5.18
CA PHE A 242 -14.37 19.99 -4.87
C PHE A 242 -15.44 19.52 -3.89
N HIS A 243 -16.11 18.44 -4.21
CA HIS A 243 -17.07 17.75 -3.37
C HIS A 243 -16.44 16.44 -2.90
N LEU A 244 -16.35 16.24 -1.61
CA LEU A 244 -15.84 15.03 -0.98
C LEU A 244 -17.01 14.26 -0.38
N PHE A 245 -17.21 13.03 -0.84
CA PHE A 245 -18.18 12.08 -0.29
C PHE A 245 -17.40 10.92 0.33
N TYR A 246 -17.71 10.52 1.56
CA TYR A 246 -16.92 9.55 2.29
C TYR A 246 -17.76 8.68 3.21
N ASN A 247 -17.33 7.45 3.45
CA ASN A 247 -17.91 6.61 4.50
C ASN A 247 -17.70 7.26 5.85
N VAL A 248 -18.73 7.26 6.68
CA VAL A 248 -18.69 7.87 8.02
C VAL A 248 -18.79 6.80 9.09
N GLY A 249 -17.85 6.81 10.02
CA GLY A 249 -17.93 6.03 11.24
C GLY A 249 -17.30 6.76 12.43
N ASN A 250 -17.43 6.19 13.61
CA ASN A 250 -16.90 6.76 14.84
C ASN A 250 -15.37 6.59 14.89
N ALA A 251 -14.65 7.64 15.25
CA ALA A 251 -13.18 7.61 15.35
C ALA A 251 -12.70 6.43 16.20
N GLY A 252 -11.66 5.74 15.74
CA GLY A 252 -11.11 4.56 16.39
C GLY A 252 -11.91 3.25 16.18
N LYS A 253 -13.01 3.30 15.41
CA LYS A 253 -13.90 2.15 15.16
C LYS A 253 -13.82 1.59 13.74
N VAL A 254 -12.82 1.95 12.94
CA VAL A 254 -12.70 1.53 11.54
C VAL A 254 -12.68 0.00 11.38
N GLN A 255 -12.09 -0.73 12.32
CA GLN A 255 -12.07 -2.20 12.32
C GLN A 255 -13.43 -2.82 12.70
N GLN A 256 -14.35 -1.99 13.15
CA GLN A 256 -15.70 -2.36 13.58
C GLN A 256 -16.73 -1.65 12.70
N TRP A 257 -16.44 -1.52 11.42
CA TRP A 257 -17.26 -0.81 10.44
C TRP A 257 -18.72 -1.31 10.37
N PHE A 258 -18.95 -2.57 10.71
CA PHE A 258 -20.26 -3.21 10.76
C PHE A 258 -21.04 -2.96 12.06
N GLU A 259 -20.44 -2.34 13.08
CA GLU A 259 -21.14 -2.00 14.34
C GLU A 259 -22.21 -0.93 14.12
N PRO A 260 -23.24 -0.89 14.99
CA PRO A 260 -24.26 0.15 14.93
C PRO A 260 -23.67 1.57 14.92
N GLY A 261 -24.14 2.39 13.98
CA GLY A 261 -23.70 3.79 13.83
C GLY A 261 -22.49 3.99 12.94
N ASN A 262 -21.79 2.94 12.52
CA ASN A 262 -20.70 3.03 11.53
C ASN A 262 -21.21 2.72 10.12
N GLU A 263 -20.70 3.49 9.15
CA GLU A 263 -20.98 3.34 7.70
C GLU A 263 -22.48 3.21 7.36
N LYS A 264 -23.30 4.00 8.04
CA LYS A 264 -24.75 4.04 7.85
C LYS A 264 -25.21 5.17 6.94
N ALA A 265 -24.28 6.06 6.54
CA ALA A 265 -24.55 7.19 5.66
C ALA A 265 -23.23 7.68 5.06
N PHE A 266 -23.31 8.49 4.02
CA PHE A 266 -22.14 9.21 3.53
C PHE A 266 -22.02 10.58 4.20
N GLY A 267 -20.77 10.95 4.52
CA GLY A 267 -20.41 12.33 4.81
C GLY A 267 -20.26 13.11 3.50
N HIS A 268 -20.49 14.41 3.59
CA HIS A 268 -20.30 15.34 2.48
C HIS A 268 -19.58 16.60 2.95
N ALA A 269 -18.58 17.02 2.23
CA ALA A 269 -17.89 18.28 2.44
C ALA A 269 -17.51 18.94 1.11
N THR A 270 -17.37 20.27 1.11
CA THR A 270 -16.95 21.00 -0.09
C THR A 270 -15.74 21.89 0.20
N SER A 271 -14.90 22.09 -0.81
CA SER A 271 -13.73 22.96 -0.74
C SER A 271 -13.46 23.61 -2.09
N LYS A 272 -12.80 24.77 -2.09
CA LYS A 272 -12.25 25.42 -3.29
C LYS A 272 -10.72 25.27 -3.41
N ASP A 273 -10.07 24.86 -2.33
CA ASP A 273 -8.61 24.87 -2.22
C ASP A 273 -8.00 23.57 -1.64
N LEU A 274 -8.85 22.55 -1.34
CA LEU A 274 -8.49 21.28 -0.71
C LEU A 274 -7.91 21.41 0.71
N LYS A 275 -7.97 22.61 1.31
CA LYS A 275 -7.44 22.93 2.65
C LYS A 275 -8.55 23.33 3.61
N ASN A 276 -9.45 24.18 3.13
CA ASN A 276 -10.57 24.69 3.89
C ASN A 276 -11.85 24.00 3.42
N TRP A 277 -12.54 23.32 4.34
CA TRP A 277 -13.70 22.49 4.03
C TRP A 277 -14.95 22.94 4.76
N ASP A 278 -16.03 23.10 3.99
CA ASP A 278 -17.37 23.30 4.51
C ASP A 278 -18.07 21.95 4.65
N HIS A 279 -18.51 21.61 5.87
CA HIS A 279 -19.20 20.35 6.14
C HIS A 279 -20.70 20.49 5.90
N HIS A 280 -21.28 19.47 5.27
CA HIS A 280 -22.70 19.38 4.96
C HIS A 280 -23.39 18.25 5.74
N PRO A 281 -24.74 18.22 5.80
CA PRO A 281 -25.48 17.10 6.34
C PRO A 281 -25.08 15.76 5.68
N ARG A 282 -25.13 14.68 6.46
CA ARG A 282 -24.98 13.33 5.92
C ARG A 282 -26.09 13.02 4.93
N LEU A 283 -25.82 12.13 3.98
CA LEU A 283 -26.76 11.78 2.92
C LEU A 283 -26.84 10.25 2.75
N LEU A 284 -27.95 9.79 2.17
CA LEU A 284 -28.22 8.38 1.85
C LEU A 284 -28.06 7.47 3.08
N ASP A 285 -28.80 7.74 4.17
CA ASP A 285 -28.81 6.84 5.31
C ASP A 285 -29.21 5.41 4.90
N ALA A 286 -28.49 4.40 5.38
CA ALA A 286 -28.81 2.99 5.18
C ALA A 286 -30.27 2.69 5.60
N VAL A 287 -31.02 1.94 4.80
CA VAL A 287 -32.43 1.63 5.04
C VAL A 287 -32.54 0.24 5.66
N PRO A 288 -32.83 0.11 6.97
CA PRO A 288 -32.97 -1.17 7.63
C PRO A 288 -33.98 -2.11 6.96
N GLY A 289 -33.70 -3.40 6.92
CA GLY A 289 -34.54 -4.42 6.30
C GLY A 289 -34.43 -4.48 4.78
N THR A 290 -33.37 -3.90 4.21
CA THR A 290 -33.15 -3.86 2.76
C THR A 290 -31.76 -4.34 2.36
N TRP A 291 -31.50 -4.38 1.06
CA TRP A 291 -30.21 -4.74 0.44
C TRP A 291 -29.03 -3.83 0.86
N GLU A 292 -29.28 -2.69 1.48
CA GLU A 292 -28.28 -1.74 1.98
C GLU A 292 -28.43 -1.45 3.49
N GLY A 293 -29.23 -2.25 4.19
CA GLY A 293 -29.60 -1.95 5.58
C GLY A 293 -28.47 -2.09 6.57
N MET A 294 -27.44 -2.89 6.24
CA MET A 294 -26.28 -3.08 7.09
C MET A 294 -25.24 -1.95 6.93
N VAL A 295 -24.88 -1.60 5.71
CA VAL A 295 -23.83 -0.60 5.38
C VAL A 295 -24.13 0.04 4.04
N VAL A 296 -23.79 1.31 3.90
CA VAL A 296 -23.60 2.02 2.63
C VAL A 296 -22.17 2.50 2.54
N SER A 297 -21.46 2.17 1.45
CA SER A 297 -20.02 2.44 1.36
C SER A 297 -19.51 2.69 -0.06
N ALA A 298 -18.29 3.19 -0.16
CA ALA A 298 -17.51 3.35 -1.39
C ALA A 298 -18.29 4.07 -2.51
N PRO A 299 -18.62 5.36 -2.34
CA PRO A 299 -19.33 6.13 -3.35
C PRO A 299 -18.42 6.42 -4.55
N SER A 300 -18.98 6.44 -5.74
CA SER A 300 -18.32 6.83 -6.99
C SER A 300 -19.30 7.61 -7.84
N ILE A 301 -18.90 8.75 -8.41
CA ILE A 301 -19.82 9.68 -9.07
C ILE A 301 -19.40 9.92 -10.51
N ILE A 302 -20.38 9.84 -11.42
CA ILE A 302 -20.24 10.27 -12.79
C ILE A 302 -21.33 11.29 -13.14
N LYS A 303 -20.97 12.33 -13.92
CA LYS A 303 -21.92 13.29 -14.46
C LYS A 303 -22.26 12.91 -15.90
N TYR A 304 -23.55 12.78 -16.20
CA TYR A 304 -24.03 12.52 -17.54
C TYR A 304 -25.36 13.22 -17.78
N ASP A 305 -25.47 13.91 -18.91
CA ASP A 305 -26.67 14.63 -19.35
C ASP A 305 -27.30 15.51 -18.24
N GLY A 306 -26.46 16.33 -17.60
CA GLY A 306 -26.88 17.25 -16.54
C GLY A 306 -27.40 16.59 -15.26
N THR A 307 -27.11 15.30 -15.06
CA THR A 307 -27.44 14.52 -13.86
C THR A 307 -26.18 13.91 -13.29
N TYR A 308 -26.06 13.90 -11.97
CA TYR A 308 -25.02 13.18 -11.24
C TYR A 308 -25.56 11.82 -10.84
N TYR A 309 -24.76 10.78 -11.07
CA TYR A 309 -25.06 9.38 -10.77
C TYR A 309 -24.03 8.90 -9.76
N MET A 310 -24.46 8.58 -8.56
CA MET A 310 -23.61 8.00 -7.50
C MET A 310 -23.86 6.49 -7.46
N PHE A 311 -22.82 5.73 -7.76
CA PHE A 311 -22.78 4.30 -7.51
C PHE A 311 -22.16 4.05 -6.16
N TYR A 312 -22.68 3.10 -5.40
CA TYR A 312 -22.21 2.80 -4.05
C TYR A 312 -22.48 1.34 -3.70
N THR A 313 -21.75 0.84 -2.72
CA THR A 313 -21.93 -0.51 -2.20
C THR A 313 -22.98 -0.52 -1.11
N GLY A 314 -23.95 -1.42 -1.19
CA GLY A 314 -24.86 -1.76 -0.12
C GLY A 314 -24.57 -3.15 0.44
N PHE A 315 -24.62 -3.28 1.78
CA PHE A 315 -24.56 -4.58 2.45
C PHE A 315 -25.95 -4.91 2.99
N ASP A 316 -26.45 -6.08 2.59
CA ASP A 316 -27.78 -6.55 2.96
C ASP A 316 -27.81 -6.97 4.46
N ASP A 317 -28.72 -6.42 5.22
CA ASP A 317 -28.90 -6.81 6.63
C ASP A 317 -29.79 -8.06 6.83
N ARG A 318 -30.45 -8.52 5.76
CA ARG A 318 -31.25 -9.76 5.73
C ARG A 318 -30.42 -10.96 5.31
N VAL A 319 -29.34 -10.72 4.53
CA VAL A 319 -28.38 -11.74 4.09
C VAL A 319 -26.98 -11.23 4.41
N PRO A 320 -26.50 -11.41 5.66
CA PRO A 320 -25.22 -10.87 6.10
C PRO A 320 -24.07 -11.25 5.17
N GLY A 321 -23.30 -10.23 4.74
CA GLY A 321 -22.18 -10.41 3.83
C GLY A 321 -22.50 -10.32 2.34
N LYS A 322 -23.80 -10.28 1.95
CA LYS A 322 -24.17 -10.02 0.55
C LYS A 322 -23.97 -8.54 0.24
N GLN A 323 -23.12 -8.28 -0.74
CA GLN A 323 -22.82 -6.94 -1.24
C GLN A 323 -23.38 -6.76 -2.65
N THR A 324 -23.90 -5.58 -2.93
CA THR A 324 -24.46 -5.23 -4.24
C THR A 324 -24.25 -3.75 -4.52
N VAL A 325 -24.38 -3.34 -5.78
CA VAL A 325 -24.17 -1.96 -6.21
C VAL A 325 -25.50 -1.24 -6.35
N GLY A 326 -25.63 -0.15 -5.61
CA GLY A 326 -26.75 0.77 -5.71
C GLY A 326 -26.44 1.98 -6.58
N LEU A 327 -27.50 2.68 -6.93
CA LEU A 327 -27.48 3.93 -7.69
C LEU A 327 -28.35 4.97 -7.01
N ALA A 328 -27.80 6.17 -6.84
CA ALA A 328 -28.58 7.37 -6.52
C ALA A 328 -28.29 8.46 -7.55
N THR A 329 -29.24 9.37 -7.75
CA THR A 329 -29.11 10.49 -8.69
C THR A 329 -29.31 11.81 -8.00
N SER A 330 -28.64 12.86 -8.48
CA SER A 330 -28.76 14.24 -8.03
C SER A 330 -28.70 15.22 -9.18
N LYS A 331 -29.23 16.43 -8.99
CA LYS A 331 -29.10 17.56 -9.92
C LYS A 331 -28.12 18.63 -9.42
N ASP A 332 -27.71 18.55 -8.16
CA ASP A 332 -26.94 19.59 -7.47
C ASP A 332 -25.82 19.08 -6.57
N LEU A 333 -25.61 17.73 -6.48
CA LEU A 333 -24.66 17.06 -5.58
C LEU A 333 -25.02 17.11 -4.07
N PHE A 334 -26.17 17.69 -3.71
CA PHE A 334 -26.64 17.80 -2.34
C PHE A 334 -27.89 16.94 -2.09
N ASP A 335 -28.88 17.03 -2.97
CA ASP A 335 -30.11 16.24 -2.87
C ASP A 335 -29.99 14.97 -3.71
N TRP A 336 -29.89 13.82 -3.04
CA TRP A 336 -29.74 12.52 -3.68
C TRP A 336 -30.99 11.66 -3.57
N LYS A 337 -31.38 11.04 -4.68
CA LYS A 337 -32.53 10.14 -4.76
C LYS A 337 -32.09 8.77 -5.21
N ARG A 338 -32.40 7.75 -4.41
CA ARG A 338 -32.17 6.34 -4.77
C ARG A 338 -32.92 5.97 -6.03
N HIS A 339 -32.26 5.22 -6.90
CA HIS A 339 -32.90 4.64 -8.06
C HIS A 339 -33.93 3.58 -7.63
N PRO A 340 -35.19 3.61 -8.17
CA PRO A 340 -36.24 2.69 -7.72
C PRO A 340 -35.95 1.21 -8.08
N GLY A 341 -35.08 0.96 -9.07
CA GLY A 341 -34.65 -0.37 -9.47
C GLY A 341 -33.40 -0.90 -8.76
N ASN A 342 -33.02 -0.31 -7.60
CA ASN A 342 -31.87 -0.80 -6.84
C ASN A 342 -32.07 -2.20 -6.25
N PRO A 343 -30.99 -3.01 -6.15
CA PRO A 343 -29.64 -2.75 -6.64
C PRO A 343 -29.56 -2.83 -8.17
N VAL A 344 -28.71 -2.00 -8.79
CA VAL A 344 -28.55 -1.95 -10.26
C VAL A 344 -27.50 -2.94 -10.79
N TYR A 345 -26.63 -3.47 -9.90
CA TYR A 345 -25.67 -4.50 -10.27
C TYR A 345 -25.40 -5.45 -9.09
N GLU A 346 -25.29 -6.73 -9.40
CA GLU A 346 -24.94 -7.80 -8.47
C GLU A 346 -23.71 -8.56 -9.00
N ALA A 347 -23.05 -9.30 -8.12
CA ALA A 347 -21.91 -10.13 -8.49
C ALA A 347 -22.26 -11.07 -9.67
N PRO A 348 -21.41 -11.13 -10.72
CA PRO A 348 -21.66 -11.96 -11.89
C PRO A 348 -21.68 -13.46 -11.54
N GLU A 349 -22.19 -14.29 -12.45
CA GLU A 349 -22.34 -15.74 -12.20
C GLU A 349 -21.02 -16.46 -11.93
N TRP A 350 -19.92 -15.97 -12.46
CA TRP A 350 -18.58 -16.52 -12.25
C TRP A 350 -17.94 -16.10 -10.92
N ALA A 351 -18.55 -15.15 -10.19
CA ALA A 351 -18.10 -14.79 -8.85
C ALA A 351 -18.51 -15.85 -7.80
N GLU A 352 -17.73 -15.90 -6.73
CA GLU A 352 -17.96 -16.78 -5.58
C GLU A 352 -19.24 -16.40 -4.84
N ARG A 353 -19.94 -17.42 -4.37
CA ARG A 353 -21.06 -17.30 -3.43
C ARG A 353 -20.77 -18.25 -2.29
N ARG A 354 -20.30 -17.71 -1.18
CA ARG A 354 -19.87 -18.52 -0.05
C ARG A 354 -21.06 -19.17 0.66
N PRO A 355 -20.87 -20.35 1.27
CA PRO A 355 -21.94 -21.05 1.99
C PRO A 355 -22.52 -20.27 3.17
N ASP A 356 -21.75 -19.34 3.76
CA ASP A 356 -22.17 -18.44 4.83
C ASP A 356 -23.03 -17.25 4.35
N GLY A 357 -23.28 -17.14 3.06
CA GLY A 357 -24.03 -16.07 2.42
C GLY A 357 -23.17 -14.89 1.94
N TRP A 358 -21.87 -14.89 2.22
CA TRP A 358 -20.97 -13.82 1.79
C TRP A 358 -20.80 -13.80 0.27
N ILE A 359 -20.97 -12.61 -0.32
CA ILE A 359 -20.79 -12.37 -1.75
C ILE A 359 -20.10 -11.02 -1.91
N ASP A 360 -18.88 -11.04 -2.40
CA ASP A 360 -18.14 -9.81 -2.70
C ASP A 360 -18.66 -9.16 -3.99
N CYS A 361 -19.09 -7.91 -3.88
CA CYS A 361 -19.45 -7.05 -5.00
C CYS A 361 -19.45 -5.59 -4.50
N ARG A 362 -18.26 -4.99 -4.41
CA ARG A 362 -18.07 -3.70 -3.76
C ARG A 362 -17.12 -2.76 -4.49
N ASP A 363 -17.03 -1.53 -4.00
CA ASP A 363 -16.07 -0.50 -4.43
C ASP A 363 -16.17 -0.21 -5.92
N SER A 364 -17.40 0.00 -6.39
CA SER A 364 -17.64 0.19 -7.83
C SER A 364 -17.17 1.55 -8.32
N HIS A 365 -16.53 1.55 -9.49
CA HIS A 365 -16.17 2.76 -10.19
C HIS A 365 -16.71 2.73 -11.64
N VAL A 366 -17.28 3.85 -12.07
CA VAL A 366 -17.89 3.97 -13.40
C VAL A 366 -17.21 5.05 -14.22
N ILE A 367 -16.82 4.71 -15.44
CA ILE A 367 -16.30 5.66 -16.43
C ILE A 367 -17.16 5.67 -17.70
N ARG A 368 -17.07 6.75 -18.46
CA ARG A 368 -17.56 6.77 -19.83
C ARG A 368 -16.47 6.30 -20.78
N CYS A 369 -16.81 5.43 -21.71
CA CYS A 369 -15.91 4.94 -22.75
C CYS A 369 -16.64 5.00 -24.09
N GLY A 370 -16.37 6.04 -24.88
CA GLY A 370 -17.10 6.29 -26.12
C GLY A 370 -18.57 6.58 -25.88
N ASP A 371 -19.43 5.75 -26.44
CA ASP A 371 -20.91 5.86 -26.37
C ASP A 371 -21.53 4.93 -25.30
N GLU A 372 -20.71 4.28 -24.47
CA GLU A 372 -21.14 3.42 -23.38
C GLU A 372 -20.43 3.76 -22.07
N PHE A 373 -20.89 3.14 -20.98
CA PHE A 373 -20.31 3.23 -19.66
C PHE A 373 -19.71 1.89 -19.27
N LEU A 374 -18.59 1.92 -18.55
CA LEU A 374 -17.91 0.75 -18.00
C LEU A 374 -17.95 0.84 -16.49
N LEU A 375 -18.39 -0.23 -15.84
CA LEU A 375 -18.38 -0.41 -14.39
C LEU A 375 -17.30 -1.41 -14.03
N PHE A 376 -16.45 -1.01 -13.11
CA PHE A 376 -15.40 -1.82 -12.51
C PHE A 376 -15.77 -2.05 -11.04
N THR A 377 -15.80 -3.29 -10.58
CA THR A 377 -16.16 -3.59 -9.20
C THR A 377 -15.37 -4.79 -8.68
N MET A 378 -15.01 -4.75 -7.41
CA MET A 378 -14.30 -5.85 -6.74
C MET A 378 -15.23 -7.04 -6.54
N VAL A 379 -14.78 -8.23 -6.90
CA VAL A 379 -15.43 -9.51 -6.64
C VAL A 379 -14.38 -10.57 -6.30
N THR A 380 -14.81 -11.67 -5.68
CA THR A 380 -14.01 -12.89 -5.54
C THR A 380 -14.46 -13.93 -6.58
N THR A 381 -13.52 -14.59 -7.28
CA THR A 381 -13.85 -15.65 -8.24
C THR A 381 -14.19 -16.96 -7.53
N LYS A 382 -14.85 -17.89 -8.23
CA LYS A 382 -15.15 -19.24 -7.68
C LYS A 382 -13.91 -20.03 -7.26
N GLU A 383 -12.75 -19.69 -7.79
CA GLU A 383 -11.45 -20.26 -7.41
C GLU A 383 -10.81 -19.56 -6.21
N GLY A 384 -11.52 -18.63 -5.55
CA GLY A 384 -11.04 -17.89 -4.39
C GLY A 384 -9.99 -16.81 -4.70
N LYS A 385 -9.91 -16.35 -5.96
CA LYS A 385 -9.03 -15.25 -6.37
C LYS A 385 -9.79 -13.94 -6.36
N GLY A 386 -9.12 -12.86 -6.02
CA GLY A 386 -9.68 -11.52 -6.20
C GLY A 386 -9.76 -11.14 -7.68
N ALA A 387 -10.76 -10.37 -8.04
CA ALA A 387 -10.90 -9.84 -9.40
C ALA A 387 -11.59 -8.48 -9.43
N ILE A 388 -11.29 -7.68 -10.44
CA ILE A 388 -12.10 -6.55 -10.85
C ILE A 388 -13.02 -7.02 -11.96
N ALA A 389 -14.30 -7.19 -11.65
CA ALA A 389 -15.34 -7.45 -12.64
C ALA A 389 -15.57 -6.23 -13.49
N LEU A 390 -15.83 -6.45 -14.78
CA LEU A 390 -16.12 -5.43 -15.76
C LEU A 390 -17.51 -5.64 -16.34
N ALA A 391 -18.31 -4.58 -16.36
CA ALA A 391 -19.60 -4.58 -17.03
C ALA A 391 -19.77 -3.33 -17.89
N SER A 392 -20.62 -3.41 -18.93
CA SER A 392 -20.94 -2.27 -19.79
C SER A 392 -22.43 -1.93 -19.75
N SER A 393 -22.75 -0.64 -19.93
CA SER A 393 -24.11 -0.11 -19.97
C SER A 393 -24.25 1.01 -20.98
N LYS A 394 -25.46 1.17 -21.53
CA LYS A 394 -25.83 2.33 -22.35
C LYS A 394 -26.64 3.39 -21.58
N ASN A 395 -27.15 3.04 -20.39
CA ASN A 395 -28.11 3.86 -19.65
C ASN A 395 -27.80 3.99 -18.15
N LEU A 396 -26.65 3.45 -17.66
CA LEU A 396 -26.22 3.49 -16.25
C LEU A 396 -27.08 2.65 -15.27
N THR A 397 -28.10 1.95 -15.77
CA THR A 397 -29.02 1.16 -14.94
C THR A 397 -29.07 -0.33 -15.28
N GLU A 398 -28.82 -0.66 -16.53
CA GLU A 398 -28.77 -2.03 -17.03
C GLU A 398 -27.34 -2.38 -17.45
N TRP A 399 -26.77 -3.39 -16.83
CA TRP A 399 -25.37 -3.75 -16.98
C TRP A 399 -25.20 -5.13 -17.60
N LYS A 400 -24.34 -5.22 -18.60
CA LYS A 400 -23.93 -6.47 -19.23
C LYS A 400 -22.55 -6.85 -18.72
N ASP A 401 -22.44 -8.02 -18.10
CA ASP A 401 -21.15 -8.60 -17.68
C ASP A 401 -20.24 -8.85 -18.89
N LEU A 402 -18.98 -8.46 -18.76
CA LEU A 402 -17.91 -8.65 -19.76
C LEU A 402 -16.80 -9.59 -19.24
N GLY A 403 -16.96 -10.13 -18.03
CA GLY A 403 -15.92 -10.92 -17.35
C GLY A 403 -14.96 -10.07 -16.53
N PRO A 404 -13.86 -10.65 -16.06
CA PRO A 404 -12.88 -9.92 -15.27
C PRO A 404 -11.98 -9.04 -16.14
N ALA A 405 -11.82 -7.75 -15.76
CA ALA A 405 -10.80 -6.88 -16.32
C ALA A 405 -9.40 -7.23 -15.79
N VAL A 406 -9.32 -7.59 -14.50
CA VAL A 406 -8.08 -7.96 -13.80
C VAL A 406 -8.39 -9.10 -12.84
N VAL A 407 -7.48 -10.07 -12.75
CA VAL A 407 -7.54 -11.14 -11.73
C VAL A 407 -6.25 -11.08 -10.92
N THR A 408 -6.39 -11.06 -9.60
CA THR A 408 -5.29 -10.98 -8.64
C THR A 408 -5.27 -12.20 -7.73
N PHE A 409 -4.21 -12.37 -6.96
CA PHE A 409 -4.15 -13.48 -6.00
C PHE A 409 -5.08 -13.26 -4.79
N LYS A 410 -5.27 -12.01 -4.38
CA LYS A 410 -6.15 -11.61 -3.26
C LYS A 410 -7.01 -10.41 -3.67
N GLU A 411 -7.91 -9.99 -2.79
CA GLU A 411 -8.90 -8.94 -2.97
C GLU A 411 -8.30 -7.62 -3.51
N PRO A 412 -8.64 -7.22 -4.74
CA PRO A 412 -8.24 -5.94 -5.32
C PRO A 412 -9.29 -4.88 -5.02
N GLU A 413 -9.20 -4.21 -3.89
CA GLU A 413 -10.20 -3.22 -3.46
C GLU A 413 -10.03 -1.86 -4.14
N SER A 414 -11.09 -1.05 -4.09
CA SER A 414 -11.13 0.35 -4.48
C SER A 414 -10.57 0.61 -5.89
N PRO A 415 -11.06 -0.08 -6.95
CA PRO A 415 -10.62 0.22 -8.31
C PRO A 415 -11.01 1.65 -8.68
N ARG A 416 -10.02 2.48 -8.99
CA ARG A 416 -10.22 3.84 -9.48
C ARG A 416 -9.68 3.96 -10.89
N VAL A 417 -10.58 4.06 -11.87
CA VAL A 417 -10.21 4.14 -13.29
C VAL A 417 -10.35 5.57 -13.79
N PHE A 418 -9.34 6.06 -14.49
CA PHE A 418 -9.35 7.39 -15.10
C PHE A 418 -8.57 7.39 -16.40
N GLU A 419 -8.84 8.36 -17.26
CA GLU A 419 -8.16 8.55 -18.53
C GLU A 419 -7.14 9.69 -18.40
N HIS A 420 -5.95 9.51 -18.94
CA HIS A 420 -4.96 10.57 -19.10
C HIS A 420 -4.16 10.36 -20.39
N ALA A 421 -4.08 11.41 -21.22
CA ALA A 421 -3.35 11.42 -22.50
C ALA A 421 -3.61 10.20 -23.40
N GLY A 422 -4.89 9.77 -23.51
CA GLY A 422 -5.32 8.66 -24.37
C GLY A 422 -5.00 7.26 -23.83
N SER A 423 -4.54 7.17 -22.61
CA SER A 423 -4.39 5.91 -21.88
C SER A 423 -5.30 5.88 -20.65
N PHE A 424 -5.75 4.70 -20.27
CA PHE A 424 -6.53 4.48 -19.06
C PHE A 424 -5.65 3.92 -17.96
N TYR A 425 -5.86 4.40 -16.76
CA TYR A 425 -5.14 4.01 -15.56
C TYR A 425 -6.11 3.47 -14.53
N MET A 426 -5.68 2.51 -13.73
CA MET A 426 -6.49 1.95 -12.64
C MET A 426 -5.64 1.85 -11.38
N PHE A 427 -6.01 2.57 -10.34
CA PHE A 427 -5.54 2.25 -8.99
C PHE A 427 -6.30 1.03 -8.47
N ILE A 428 -5.57 0.14 -7.81
CA ILE A 428 -6.10 -0.94 -6.99
C ILE A 428 -5.40 -0.85 -5.65
N SER A 429 -6.15 -0.83 -4.57
CA SER A 429 -5.60 -0.82 -3.22
C SER A 429 -6.33 -1.82 -2.33
N SER A 430 -5.58 -2.51 -1.52
CA SER A 430 -6.11 -3.43 -0.53
C SER A 430 -5.20 -3.43 0.70
N ALA A 431 -5.60 -4.13 1.76
CA ALA A 431 -4.74 -4.40 2.91
C ALA A 431 -3.43 -5.12 2.51
N HIS A 432 -3.36 -5.65 1.29
CA HIS A 432 -2.26 -6.46 0.78
C HIS A 432 -1.37 -5.73 -0.23
N GLY A 433 -1.61 -4.45 -0.49
CA GLY A 433 -0.77 -3.65 -1.39
C GLY A 433 -1.53 -2.69 -2.27
N LYS A 434 -0.78 -1.96 -3.07
CA LYS A 434 -1.25 -0.93 -3.99
C LYS A 434 -0.67 -1.20 -5.36
N GLN A 435 -1.45 -0.97 -6.40
CA GLN A 435 -1.01 -1.10 -7.79
C GLN A 435 -1.55 0.06 -8.60
N LEU A 436 -0.76 0.51 -9.57
CA LEU A 436 -1.22 1.38 -10.64
C LEU A 436 -1.07 0.60 -11.96
N LEU A 437 -2.19 0.36 -12.60
CA LEU A 437 -2.26 -0.35 -13.87
C LEU A 437 -2.53 0.63 -15.01
N ARG A 438 -2.10 0.30 -16.22
CA ARG A 438 -2.34 1.09 -17.43
C ARG A 438 -2.80 0.20 -18.58
N THR A 439 -3.68 0.72 -19.43
CA THR A 439 -4.09 0.12 -20.70
C THR A 439 -4.43 1.21 -21.72
N THR A 440 -4.41 0.88 -22.99
CA THR A 440 -4.97 1.72 -24.06
C THR A 440 -6.43 1.38 -24.37
N ASN A 441 -6.94 0.26 -23.85
CA ASN A 441 -8.32 -0.15 -24.03
C ASN A 441 -8.90 -0.72 -22.73
N PRO A 442 -9.71 0.06 -21.99
CA PRO A 442 -10.23 -0.34 -20.70
C PRO A 442 -11.22 -1.50 -20.74
N LYS A 443 -11.77 -1.78 -21.93
CA LYS A 443 -12.77 -2.83 -22.13
C LYS A 443 -12.17 -4.20 -22.41
N THR A 444 -11.01 -4.25 -23.06
CA THR A 444 -10.37 -5.51 -23.47
C THR A 444 -8.99 -5.74 -22.87
N GLY A 445 -8.39 -4.74 -22.23
CA GLY A 445 -7.04 -4.81 -21.70
C GLY A 445 -5.97 -4.94 -22.80
N PRO A 446 -4.81 -5.54 -22.52
CA PRO A 446 -4.42 -5.94 -21.17
C PRO A 446 -4.18 -4.76 -20.24
N TRP A 447 -4.38 -4.97 -18.95
CA TRP A 447 -3.98 -4.04 -17.91
C TRP A 447 -2.58 -4.39 -17.45
N GLU A 448 -1.63 -3.47 -17.65
CA GLU A 448 -0.23 -3.65 -17.29
C GLU A 448 0.12 -2.83 -16.07
N GLU A 449 0.78 -3.41 -15.08
CA GLU A 449 1.24 -2.65 -13.94
C GLU A 449 2.40 -1.76 -14.36
N ILE A 450 2.32 -0.48 -13.97
CA ILE A 450 3.38 0.50 -14.19
C ILE A 450 4.02 0.90 -12.86
N PRO A 451 5.32 1.21 -12.86
CA PRO A 451 5.97 1.73 -11.67
C PRO A 451 5.34 3.07 -11.26
N PHE A 452 5.00 3.18 -10.00
CA PHE A 452 4.50 4.43 -9.43
C PHE A 452 5.13 4.66 -8.06
N ARG A 453 5.71 5.84 -7.87
CA ARG A 453 6.21 6.28 -6.58
C ARG A 453 5.06 6.90 -5.78
N TRP A 454 4.69 6.25 -4.70
CA TRP A 454 3.62 6.71 -3.83
C TRP A 454 4.06 7.98 -3.06
N PRO A 455 3.22 9.02 -2.99
CA PRO A 455 3.64 10.36 -2.55
C PRO A 455 4.00 10.48 -1.08
N ALA A 456 3.60 9.54 -0.24
CA ALA A 456 3.89 9.58 1.17
C ALA A 456 4.18 8.19 1.73
N PRO A 457 5.09 8.07 2.72
CA PRO A 457 5.27 6.84 3.47
C PRO A 457 4.02 6.54 4.29
N GLY A 458 3.75 5.26 4.53
CA GLY A 458 2.63 4.82 5.36
C GLY A 458 1.60 3.98 4.60
N LEU A 459 0.58 3.55 5.34
CA LEU A 459 -0.54 2.77 4.82
C LEU A 459 -1.62 3.72 4.29
N TRP A 460 -1.54 4.03 3.01
CA TRP A 460 -2.52 4.83 2.29
C TRP A 460 -3.35 3.94 1.38
N SER A 461 -4.65 4.17 1.34
CA SER A 461 -5.59 3.39 0.54
C SER A 461 -6.68 4.28 -0.07
N GLY A 462 -7.56 3.71 -0.91
CA GLY A 462 -8.66 4.42 -1.53
C GLY A 462 -8.16 5.57 -2.39
N TRP A 463 -7.23 5.30 -3.31
CA TRP A 463 -6.65 6.33 -4.16
C TRP A 463 -7.68 6.92 -5.11
N GLU A 464 -7.74 8.25 -5.11
CA GLU A 464 -8.62 9.02 -5.95
C GLU A 464 -7.83 10.00 -6.82
N VAL A 465 -8.44 10.37 -7.95
CA VAL A 465 -7.84 11.27 -8.93
C VAL A 465 -8.81 12.38 -9.27
N VAL A 466 -8.31 13.61 -9.24
CA VAL A 466 -9.06 14.79 -9.66
C VAL A 466 -8.26 15.60 -10.67
N GLU A 467 -8.87 15.91 -11.80
CA GLU A 467 -8.32 16.80 -12.83
C GLU A 467 -8.75 18.25 -12.55
N GLN A 468 -7.81 19.18 -12.53
CA GLN A 468 -8.05 20.62 -12.37
C GLN A 468 -7.32 21.42 -13.45
N GLY A 469 -7.94 21.58 -14.61
CA GLY A 469 -7.28 22.15 -15.79
C GLY A 469 -6.14 21.24 -16.23
N GLU A 470 -4.92 21.76 -16.25
CA GLU A 470 -3.70 20.98 -16.57
C GLU A 470 -3.13 20.21 -15.37
N ARG A 471 -3.66 20.44 -14.14
CA ARG A 471 -3.19 19.80 -12.92
C ARG A 471 -3.90 18.48 -12.70
N THR A 472 -3.14 17.44 -12.40
CA THR A 472 -3.66 16.16 -11.89
C THR A 472 -3.37 16.10 -10.39
N ILE A 473 -4.40 15.82 -9.60
CA ILE A 473 -4.33 15.73 -8.14
C ILE A 473 -4.66 14.30 -7.73
N PHE A 474 -3.76 13.66 -7.02
CA PHE A 474 -3.99 12.38 -6.38
C PHE A 474 -4.33 12.57 -4.91
N SER A 475 -5.16 11.71 -4.37
CA SER A 475 -5.46 11.68 -2.94
C SER A 475 -5.59 10.25 -2.43
N ALA A 476 -5.43 10.08 -1.12
CA ALA A 476 -5.62 8.82 -0.43
C ALA A 476 -5.96 9.05 1.04
N PHE A 477 -6.60 8.08 1.69
CA PHE A 477 -6.81 8.10 3.12
C PHE A 477 -5.74 7.32 3.88
N GLU A 478 -5.44 7.75 5.11
CA GLU A 478 -4.41 7.15 5.95
C GLU A 478 -4.99 6.07 6.87
N TRP A 479 -4.46 4.83 6.77
CA TRP A 479 -4.85 3.74 7.66
C TRP A 479 -4.31 3.84 9.08
N LYS A 480 -3.15 4.49 9.27
CA LYS A 480 -2.47 4.54 10.58
C LYS A 480 -3.32 5.17 11.69
N ASN A 481 -4.10 6.19 11.34
CA ASN A 481 -5.04 6.85 12.23
C ASN A 481 -6.48 6.37 12.01
N PHE A 482 -6.65 5.14 11.54
CA PHE A 482 -7.94 4.53 11.30
C PHE A 482 -8.86 5.36 10.41
N GLY A 483 -8.31 5.87 9.28
CA GLY A 483 -9.09 6.60 8.30
C GLY A 483 -9.47 8.03 8.69
N ASN A 484 -8.76 8.65 9.65
CA ASN A 484 -9.10 10.01 10.10
C ASN A 484 -8.58 11.12 9.20
N LEU A 485 -7.85 10.80 8.15
CA LEU A 485 -7.13 11.77 7.34
C LEU A 485 -7.13 11.39 5.88
N ILE A 486 -7.53 12.32 5.01
CA ILE A 486 -7.35 12.25 3.56
C ILE A 486 -6.36 13.33 3.17
N ARG A 487 -5.37 12.99 2.35
CA ARG A 487 -4.38 13.94 1.82
C ARG A 487 -4.44 14.03 0.31
N PHE A 488 -3.99 15.17 -0.19
CA PHE A 488 -4.00 15.54 -1.60
C PHE A 488 -2.59 15.93 -2.04
N TRP A 489 -2.16 15.41 -3.19
CA TRP A 489 -0.86 15.68 -3.80
C TRP A 489 -1.02 16.03 -5.26
N GLU A 490 -0.26 17.01 -5.73
CA GLU A 490 -0.16 17.29 -7.16
C GLU A 490 0.83 16.34 -7.81
N VAL A 491 0.51 15.85 -9.01
CA VAL A 491 1.37 14.98 -9.79
C VAL A 491 1.67 15.57 -11.17
N GLU A 492 2.88 15.34 -11.61
CA GLU A 492 3.30 15.57 -12.99
C GLU A 492 3.40 14.26 -13.74
N TRP A 493 3.22 14.32 -15.05
CA TRP A 493 3.29 13.17 -15.91
C TRP A 493 4.59 13.18 -16.72
N LYS A 494 5.34 12.07 -16.68
CA LYS A 494 6.52 11.87 -17.50
C LYS A 494 6.42 10.49 -18.17
N ASP A 495 6.41 10.47 -19.49
CA ASP A 495 6.33 9.23 -20.31
C ASP A 495 5.15 8.32 -19.91
N GLY A 496 4.01 8.92 -19.54
CA GLY A 496 2.83 8.20 -19.08
C GLY A 496 2.94 7.59 -17.68
N VAL A 497 3.91 8.03 -16.88
CA VAL A 497 4.08 7.67 -15.46
C VAL A 497 3.84 8.92 -14.61
N PRO A 498 2.88 8.88 -13.66
CA PRO A 498 2.67 10.00 -12.76
C PRO A 498 3.78 10.07 -11.72
N THR A 499 4.20 11.28 -11.39
CA THR A 499 5.22 11.58 -10.38
C THR A 499 4.73 12.70 -9.49
N VAL A 500 4.81 12.55 -8.18
CA VAL A 500 4.44 13.62 -7.25
C VAL A 500 5.35 14.83 -7.42
N VAL A 501 4.75 16.01 -7.49
CA VAL A 501 5.48 17.29 -7.51
C VAL A 501 5.98 17.57 -6.09
N TYR A 502 7.29 17.81 -5.98
CA TYR A 502 7.95 18.12 -4.73
C TYR A 502 8.31 19.61 -4.65
#